data_a997088c1fd0edac129af4cff7401409
#
_entry.id   a997088c1fd0edac129af4cff7401409
#
_cell.length_a   1.000
_cell.length_b   1.000
_cell.length_c   1.000
_cell.angle_alpha   90.00
_cell.angle_beta   90.00
_cell.angle_gamma   90.00
#
_symmetry.space_group_name_H-M   'P 1'
#
loop_
_entity.id
_entity.type
_entity.pdbx_description
1 polymer ?
#
loop_
_entity_poly.entity_id
_entity_poly.type
_entity_poly.pdbx_seq_one_letter_code
_entity_poly.pdbx_strand_id
1 'polypeptide(L)'
;SLNLQSLWQDLYDVKLPAVEDYCRMYNIHNLKYWEAFNFIKYGQGQHFMEHHDHGFSYNCTVSLVSYVNDDYEGGELFFRLQNLKVKAEAGDLFIFPSNFMYPHQAMPVTSGTKYSIVTMLDYSKKFHTPEMYSAEAD
;
A
#
# COMPACT_ATOMS: atom_id res chain seq x y z
N SER A 1 9.37 -25.45 1.70
CA SER A 1 9.74 -24.20 1.04
C SER A 1 8.50 -23.35 0.78
N LEU A 2 8.63 -22.06 1.02
CA LEU A 2 7.55 -21.12 0.77
C LEU A 2 7.28 -21.02 -0.73
N ASN A 3 6.03 -21.30 -1.14
CA ASN A 3 5.60 -21.04 -2.49
C ASN A 3 5.12 -19.59 -2.58
N LEU A 4 5.99 -18.69 -3.04
CA LEU A 4 5.72 -17.25 -3.11
C LEU A 4 4.54 -16.94 -4.04
N GLN A 5 4.37 -17.71 -5.11
CA GLN A 5 3.24 -17.52 -6.02
C GLN A 5 1.91 -17.88 -5.34
N SER A 6 1.88 -18.94 -4.54
CA SER A 6 0.70 -19.31 -3.75
C SER A 6 0.38 -18.26 -2.70
N LEU A 7 1.40 -17.73 -2.03
CA LEU A 7 1.22 -16.65 -1.06
C LEU A 7 0.64 -15.40 -1.72
N TRP A 8 1.16 -15.02 -2.89
CA TRP A 8 0.63 -13.90 -3.65
C TRP A 8 -0.85 -14.09 -3.97
N GLN A 9 -1.21 -15.30 -4.43
CA GLN A 9 -2.59 -15.62 -4.80
C GLN A 9 -3.51 -15.54 -3.59
N ASP A 10 -3.07 -16.04 -2.43
CA ASP A 10 -3.85 -15.99 -1.19
C ASP A 10 -4.09 -14.54 -0.75
N LEU A 11 -3.07 -13.69 -0.79
CA LEU A 11 -3.20 -12.28 -0.44
C LEU A 11 -4.14 -11.55 -1.41
N TYR A 12 -4.01 -11.85 -2.69
CA TYR A 12 -4.90 -11.29 -3.72
C TYR A 12 -6.36 -11.69 -3.46
N ASP A 13 -6.60 -12.98 -3.25
CA ASP A 13 -7.96 -13.51 -3.07
C ASP A 13 -8.65 -12.90 -1.84
N VAL A 14 -7.90 -12.69 -0.77
CA VAL A 14 -8.44 -12.11 0.48
C VAL A 14 -8.79 -10.63 0.29
N LYS A 15 -7.98 -9.89 -0.47
CA LYS A 15 -8.14 -8.44 -0.64
C LYS A 15 -9.08 -8.06 -1.77
N LEU A 16 -9.27 -8.93 -2.74
CA LEU A 16 -10.03 -8.61 -3.95
C LEU A 16 -11.45 -8.14 -3.67
N PRO A 17 -12.26 -8.76 -2.79
CA PRO A 17 -13.61 -8.28 -2.52
C PRO A 17 -13.65 -6.84 -2.02
N ALA A 18 -12.73 -6.45 -1.15
CA ALA A 18 -12.66 -5.09 -0.64
C ALA A 18 -12.29 -4.09 -1.74
N VAL A 19 -11.36 -4.45 -2.63
CA VAL A 19 -11.00 -3.63 -3.77
C VAL A 19 -12.16 -3.48 -4.74
N GLU A 20 -12.89 -4.56 -4.99
CA GLU A 20 -14.09 -4.51 -5.85
C GLU A 20 -15.16 -3.59 -5.26
N ASP A 21 -15.39 -3.64 -3.95
CA ASP A 21 -16.32 -2.73 -3.26
C ASP A 21 -15.89 -1.28 -3.38
N TYR A 22 -14.60 -1.01 -3.18
CA TYR A 22 -14.03 0.33 -3.35
C TYR A 22 -14.25 0.84 -4.78
N CYS A 23 -13.98 0.00 -5.78
CA CYS A 23 -14.16 0.37 -7.19
C CYS A 23 -15.62 0.66 -7.51
N ARG A 24 -16.55 -0.12 -6.97
CA ARG A 24 -17.99 0.15 -7.15
C ARG A 24 -18.39 1.48 -6.52
N MET A 25 -17.91 1.75 -5.30
CA MET A 25 -18.24 2.96 -4.56
C MET A 25 -17.81 4.23 -5.31
N TYR A 26 -16.66 4.20 -5.96
CA TYR A 26 -16.09 5.35 -6.65
C TYR A 26 -16.18 5.27 -8.16
N ASN A 27 -16.94 4.31 -8.70
CA ASN A 27 -17.16 4.13 -10.13
C ASN A 27 -15.85 3.98 -10.91
N ILE A 28 -14.93 3.20 -10.39
CA ILE A 28 -13.64 2.90 -11.02
C ILE A 28 -13.77 1.61 -11.80
N HIS A 29 -13.42 1.64 -13.10
CA HIS A 29 -13.50 0.48 -13.98
C HIS A 29 -12.11 0.05 -14.44
N ASN A 30 -11.91 -1.26 -14.60
CA ASN A 30 -10.70 -1.86 -15.17
C ASN A 30 -9.41 -1.59 -14.37
N LEU A 31 -9.53 -1.45 -13.07
CA LEU A 31 -8.38 -1.36 -12.17
C LEU A 31 -7.89 -2.79 -11.88
N LYS A 32 -7.14 -3.38 -12.83
CA LYS A 32 -6.86 -4.82 -12.84
C LYS A 32 -5.41 -5.19 -12.59
N TYR A 33 -4.48 -4.23 -12.68
CA TYR A 33 -3.07 -4.54 -12.47
C TYR A 33 -2.70 -4.33 -11.01
N TRP A 34 -2.14 -5.37 -10.40
CA TRP A 34 -1.66 -5.36 -9.02
C TRP A 34 -0.15 -5.53 -9.03
N GLU A 35 0.54 -4.64 -8.34
CA GLU A 35 1.97 -4.76 -8.10
C GLU A 35 2.26 -5.92 -7.14
N ALA A 36 3.53 -6.23 -6.96
CA ALA A 36 3.97 -7.17 -5.94
C ALA A 36 3.58 -6.67 -4.54
N PHE A 37 3.37 -7.60 -3.62
CA PHE A 37 3.14 -7.28 -2.22
C PHE A 37 4.48 -7.03 -1.54
N ASN A 38 4.63 -5.86 -0.93
CA ASN A 38 5.83 -5.49 -0.18
C ASN A 38 5.57 -5.67 1.31
N PHE A 39 6.35 -6.54 1.94
CA PHE A 39 6.27 -6.80 3.37
C PHE A 39 7.21 -5.85 4.09
N ILE A 40 6.67 -5.06 5.01
CA ILE A 40 7.44 -4.02 5.69
C ILE A 40 7.42 -4.28 7.20
N LYS A 41 8.61 -4.26 7.79
CA LYS A 41 8.80 -4.38 9.23
C LYS A 41 9.30 -3.06 9.78
N TYR A 42 8.62 -2.54 10.80
CA TYR A 42 9.04 -1.36 11.53
C TYR A 42 9.38 -1.74 12.95
N GLY A 43 10.64 -1.58 13.33
CA GLY A 43 11.08 -1.67 14.71
C GLY A 43 10.94 -0.33 15.42
N GLN A 44 11.30 -0.29 16.71
CA GLN A 44 11.21 0.91 17.52
C GLN A 44 12.00 2.06 16.91
N GLY A 45 11.36 3.22 16.78
CA GLY A 45 11.92 4.42 16.19
C GLY A 45 11.80 4.50 14.66
N GLN A 46 11.48 3.40 14.00
CA GLN A 46 11.37 3.40 12.55
C GLN A 46 10.04 4.00 12.11
N HIS A 47 10.09 4.68 10.96
CA HIS A 47 8.97 5.41 10.39
C HIS A 47 9.16 5.49 8.88
N PHE A 48 8.16 6.03 8.20
CA PHE A 48 8.25 6.35 6.78
C PHE A 48 7.88 7.82 6.59
N MET A 49 8.72 8.57 5.88
CA MET A 49 8.51 10.00 5.66
C MET A 49 7.26 10.27 4.85
N GLU A 50 6.69 11.47 5.03
CA GLU A 50 5.52 11.88 4.24
C GLU A 50 5.83 11.82 2.74
N HIS A 51 4.93 11.16 2.00
CA HIS A 51 5.04 11.00 0.56
C HIS A 51 3.66 10.69 -0.03
N HIS A 52 3.55 10.78 -1.33
CA HIS A 52 2.45 10.18 -2.09
C HIS A 52 3.05 9.16 -3.05
N ASP A 53 2.27 8.14 -3.41
CA ASP A 53 2.83 6.98 -4.09
C ASP A 53 3.00 7.19 -5.58
N HIS A 54 2.02 7.83 -6.24
CA HIS A 54 2.13 8.14 -7.66
C HIS A 54 3.08 9.33 -7.86
N GLY A 55 4.10 9.16 -8.70
CA GLY A 55 5.08 10.21 -8.92
C GLY A 55 5.65 10.19 -10.33
N PHE A 56 6.70 10.99 -10.53
CA PHE A 56 7.34 11.16 -11.83
C PHE A 56 7.84 9.84 -12.41
N SER A 57 8.43 8.99 -11.57
CA SER A 57 9.04 7.73 -12.00
C SER A 57 8.25 6.49 -11.62
N TYR A 58 7.06 6.65 -11.05
CA TYR A 58 6.28 5.51 -10.60
C TYR A 58 4.78 5.78 -10.79
N ASN A 59 4.14 4.95 -11.62
CA ASN A 59 2.72 5.08 -11.92
C ASN A 59 1.90 4.13 -11.04
N CYS A 60 0.94 4.68 -10.32
CA CYS A 60 -0.07 3.90 -9.62
C CYS A 60 -1.32 4.74 -9.44
N THR A 61 -2.46 4.08 -9.28
CA THR A 61 -3.76 4.75 -9.17
C THR A 61 -4.32 4.64 -7.76
N VAL A 62 -4.24 3.45 -7.17
CA VAL A 62 -4.80 3.16 -5.85
C VAL A 62 -3.75 2.43 -5.02
N SER A 63 -3.64 2.82 -3.76
CA SER A 63 -2.72 2.24 -2.80
C SER A 63 -3.47 1.39 -1.78
N LEU A 64 -2.88 0.25 -1.44
CA LEU A 64 -3.38 -0.67 -0.43
C LEU A 64 -2.35 -0.84 0.67
N VAL A 65 -2.76 -0.63 1.91
CA VAL A 65 -1.92 -0.91 3.08
C VAL A 65 -2.70 -1.82 4.01
N SER A 66 -2.16 -3.00 4.28
CA SER A 66 -2.76 -3.94 5.21
C SER A 66 -1.85 -4.19 6.41
N TYR A 67 -2.46 -4.51 7.54
CA TYR A 67 -1.78 -4.63 8.82
C TYR A 67 -1.85 -6.07 9.30
N VAL A 68 -0.67 -6.63 9.61
CA VAL A 68 -0.55 -8.03 10.03
C VAL A 68 -0.77 -8.15 11.53
N ASN A 69 -0.33 -7.14 12.31
CA ASN A 69 -0.44 -7.14 13.75
C ASN A 69 -0.84 -5.77 14.29
N ASP A 70 -1.19 -5.73 15.57
CA ASP A 70 -1.56 -4.48 16.25
C ASP A 70 -0.94 -4.38 17.67
N ASP A 71 -0.06 -5.30 18.03
CA ASP A 71 0.59 -5.36 19.35
C ASP A 71 1.84 -4.47 19.43
N TYR A 72 1.71 -3.24 18.96
CA TYR A 72 2.76 -2.22 19.00
C TYR A 72 2.13 -0.87 19.36
N GLU A 73 2.96 0.09 19.78
CA GLU A 73 2.54 1.46 20.06
C GLU A 73 3.15 2.40 19.03
N GLY A 74 2.45 3.49 18.74
CA GLY A 74 2.82 4.39 17.66
C GLY A 74 2.49 3.79 16.31
N GLY A 75 3.25 4.16 15.29
CA GLY A 75 3.12 3.58 13.95
C GLY A 75 1.83 3.92 13.23
N GLU A 76 1.12 4.99 13.63
CA GLU A 76 -0.12 5.39 13.00
C GLU A 76 0.11 5.79 11.53
N LEU A 77 -0.89 5.55 10.71
CA LEU A 77 -0.93 6.07 9.34
C LEU A 77 -1.55 7.47 9.41
N PHE A 78 -0.80 8.47 8.97
CA PHE A 78 -1.21 9.86 9.06
C PHE A 78 -1.34 10.49 7.68
N PHE A 79 -2.56 10.98 7.39
CA PHE A 79 -2.90 11.74 6.19
C PHE A 79 -3.04 13.21 6.58
N ARG A 80 -2.02 14.00 6.29
CA ARG A 80 -1.96 15.40 6.74
C ARG A 80 -3.09 16.26 6.15
N LEU A 81 -3.34 16.14 4.84
CA LEU A 81 -4.35 17.00 4.18
C LEU A 81 -5.76 16.67 4.63
N GLN A 82 -6.04 15.41 4.99
CA GLN A 82 -7.33 15.00 5.51
C GLN A 82 -7.41 15.13 7.03
N ASN A 83 -6.30 15.49 7.68
CA ASN A 83 -6.19 15.54 9.14
C ASN A 83 -6.66 14.25 9.79
N LEU A 84 -6.21 13.13 9.25
CA LEU A 84 -6.62 11.79 9.66
C LEU A 84 -5.41 10.98 10.12
N LYS A 85 -5.44 10.56 11.38
CA LYS A 85 -4.43 9.67 11.95
C LYS A 85 -5.13 8.38 12.35
N VAL A 86 -4.65 7.26 11.80
CA VAL A 86 -5.30 5.96 11.95
C VAL A 86 -4.38 5.00 12.67
N LYS A 87 -4.87 4.40 13.75
CA LYS A 87 -4.24 3.24 14.38
C LYS A 87 -4.99 2.01 13.90
N ALA A 88 -4.31 1.14 13.16
CA ALA A 88 -4.92 -0.03 12.56
C ALA A 88 -5.00 -1.19 13.54
N GLU A 89 -6.01 -2.03 13.38
CA GLU A 89 -6.11 -3.35 14.01
C GLU A 89 -5.56 -4.41 13.05
N ALA A 90 -5.14 -5.54 13.60
CA ALA A 90 -4.68 -6.67 12.78
C ALA A 90 -5.78 -7.10 11.82
N GLY A 91 -5.44 -7.26 10.55
CA GLY A 91 -6.39 -7.61 9.50
C GLY A 91 -7.02 -6.43 8.78
N ASP A 92 -6.80 -5.19 9.25
CA ASP A 92 -7.32 -4.01 8.57
C ASP A 92 -6.65 -3.80 7.23
N LEU A 93 -7.44 -3.30 6.26
CA LEU A 93 -6.99 -2.91 4.94
C LEU A 93 -7.43 -1.48 4.68
N PHE A 94 -6.47 -0.61 4.39
CA PHE A 94 -6.72 0.77 3.98
C PHE A 94 -6.52 0.88 2.47
N ILE A 95 -7.51 1.46 1.80
CA ILE A 95 -7.50 1.69 0.35
C ILE A 95 -7.67 3.18 0.13
N PHE A 96 -6.77 3.78 -0.64
CA PHE A 96 -6.82 5.22 -0.90
C PHE A 96 -6.18 5.55 -2.25
N PRO A 97 -6.55 6.71 -2.84
CA PRO A 97 -5.92 7.15 -4.08
C PRO A 97 -4.43 7.42 -3.88
N SER A 98 -3.64 7.07 -4.88
CA SER A 98 -2.17 7.17 -4.79
C SER A 98 -1.65 8.57 -5.09
N ASN A 99 -2.50 9.51 -5.51
CA ASN A 99 -2.09 10.81 -6.03
C ASN A 99 -1.65 11.80 -4.95
N PHE A 100 -1.22 12.98 -5.41
CA PHE A 100 -0.67 14.03 -4.54
C PHE A 100 -1.65 14.61 -3.53
N MET A 101 -2.95 14.36 -3.67
CA MET A 101 -3.96 14.80 -2.72
C MET A 101 -3.98 13.94 -1.44
N TYR A 102 -3.29 12.80 -1.45
CA TYR A 102 -3.25 11.87 -0.33
C TYR A 102 -1.82 11.61 0.14
N PRO A 103 -1.07 12.69 0.50
CA PRO A 103 0.23 12.49 1.14
C PRO A 103 0.02 11.85 2.49
N HIS A 104 0.86 10.89 2.81
CA HIS A 104 0.74 10.13 4.04
C HIS A 104 2.11 9.74 4.57
N GLN A 105 2.16 9.41 5.86
CA GLN A 105 3.37 8.95 6.50
C GLN A 105 3.04 7.86 7.51
N ALA A 106 3.99 6.98 7.75
CA ALA A 106 3.94 6.06 8.87
C ALA A 106 4.67 6.71 10.04
N MET A 107 3.93 6.99 11.11
CA MET A 107 4.48 7.60 12.31
C MET A 107 5.46 6.66 13.00
N PRO A 108 6.42 7.18 13.76
CA PRO A 108 7.38 6.32 14.45
C PRO A 108 6.71 5.29 15.36
N VAL A 109 7.19 4.06 15.29
CA VAL A 109 6.82 3.02 16.27
C VAL A 109 7.54 3.33 17.56
N THR A 110 6.80 3.45 18.66
CA THR A 110 7.38 3.80 19.97
C THR A 110 7.65 2.58 20.83
N SER A 111 6.95 1.47 20.57
CA SER A 111 7.12 0.22 21.30
C SER A 111 6.65 -0.94 20.44
N GLY A 112 7.33 -2.07 20.53
CA GLY A 112 6.98 -3.27 19.78
C GLY A 112 7.48 -3.24 18.35
N THR A 113 6.92 -4.12 17.52
CA THR A 113 7.28 -4.25 16.10
C THR A 113 6.00 -4.27 15.26
N LYS A 114 5.98 -3.43 14.22
CA LYS A 114 4.86 -3.33 13.30
C LYS A 114 5.16 -4.06 12.00
N TYR A 115 4.22 -4.90 11.55
CA TYR A 115 4.30 -5.58 10.26
C TYR A 115 3.13 -5.12 9.38
N SER A 116 3.44 -4.65 8.18
CA SER A 116 2.45 -4.24 7.21
C SER A 116 2.78 -4.79 5.83
N ILE A 117 1.78 -4.79 4.95
CA ILE A 117 1.91 -5.25 3.58
C ILE A 117 1.37 -4.13 2.70
N VAL A 118 2.18 -3.68 1.74
CA VAL A 118 1.82 -2.58 0.84
C VAL A 118 1.84 -3.08 -0.59
N THR A 119 0.81 -2.73 -1.34
CA THR A 119 0.80 -2.91 -2.79
C THR A 119 0.06 -1.75 -3.45
N MET A 120 0.33 -1.54 -4.72
CA MET A 120 -0.31 -0.52 -5.53
C MET A 120 -1.02 -1.15 -6.71
N LEU A 121 -2.13 -0.53 -7.11
CA LEU A 121 -2.95 -0.95 -8.24
C LEU A 121 -2.91 0.10 -9.34
N ASP A 122 -3.00 -0.38 -10.58
CA ASP A 122 -3.09 0.50 -11.74
C ASP A 122 -4.00 -0.12 -12.81
N TYR A 123 -4.33 0.64 -13.81
CA TYR A 123 -5.16 0.18 -14.92
C TYR A 123 -4.41 -0.75 -15.87
N SER A 124 -3.11 -0.55 -16.02
CA SER A 124 -2.32 -1.25 -17.02
C SER A 124 -0.95 -1.67 -16.48
N LYS A 125 -0.49 -2.82 -16.93
CA LYS A 125 0.88 -3.30 -16.70
C LYS A 125 1.92 -2.49 -17.47
N LYS A 126 1.50 -1.74 -18.47
CA LYS A 126 2.38 -1.08 -19.45
C LYS A 126 3.47 -0.22 -18.80
N PHE A 127 3.12 0.50 -17.72
CA PHE A 127 4.05 1.41 -17.04
C PHE A 127 4.78 0.76 -15.88
N HIS A 128 4.74 -0.58 -15.79
CA HIS A 128 5.31 -1.34 -14.68
C HIS A 128 6.26 -2.43 -15.16
N THR A 129 6.70 -2.34 -16.43
CA THR A 129 7.65 -3.31 -16.97
C THR A 129 9.07 -2.87 -16.66
N PRO A 130 10.01 -3.82 -16.43
CA PRO A 130 11.41 -3.47 -16.18
C PRO A 130 12.03 -2.62 -17.28
N GLU A 131 11.63 -2.85 -18.52
CA GLU A 131 12.13 -2.11 -19.67
C GLU A 131 11.78 -0.62 -19.59
N MET A 132 10.59 -0.30 -19.07
CA MET A 132 10.18 1.08 -18.89
C MET A 132 11.05 1.80 -17.86
N TYR A 133 11.33 1.13 -16.76
CA TYR A 133 12.18 1.71 -15.72
C TYR A 133 13.63 1.85 -16.17
N SER A 134 14.11 0.89 -16.94
CA SER A 134 15.45 0.96 -17.50
C SER A 134 15.61 2.15 -18.43
N ALA A 135 14.61 2.43 -19.25
CA ALA A 135 14.62 3.57 -20.16
C ALA A 135 14.64 4.91 -19.40
N GLU A 136 13.95 4.98 -18.28
CA GLU A 136 13.94 6.18 -17.44
C GLU A 136 15.25 6.42 -16.72
N ALA A 137 15.96 5.35 -16.39
CA ALA A 137 17.23 5.44 -15.68
C ALA A 137 18.36 5.99 -16.56
N ASP A 138 18.22 5.88 -17.86
CA ASP A 138 19.19 6.35 -18.84
C ASP A 138 19.01 7.83 -19.16
#